data_5c14517f8817d8eb1f94b68e934ba94a
#
_entry.id   5c14517f8817d8eb1f94b68e934ba94a
#
_cell.length_a   1.000
_cell.length_b   1.000
_cell.length_c   1.000
_cell.angle_alpha   90.00
_cell.angle_beta   90.00
_cell.angle_gamma   90.00
#
_symmetry.space_group_name_H-M   'P 1'
#
loop_
_entity.id
_entity.type
_entity.pdbx_description
1 polymer ?
#
loop_
_entity_poly.entity_id
_entity_poly.type
_entity_poly.pdbx_seq_one_letter_code
_entity_poly.pdbx_strand_id
1 'polypeptide(L)'
;PTMIFGDLCDHNISKFIRMFDKLPIMPEIDHGAGPIQPVNARDLGQAYYKAATHGSLPQLEYICWGERPVTVHELCALIGKYLGKKTRFVSFPMGFGVFLAKVLKAVTFGKKDYVEKMLRLGEDRSFSHEAASRDFGYVPDSFNEGLKREVEEYMKHGK
;
A
#
# COMPACT_ATOMS: atom_id res chain seq x y z
N PRO A 1 -9.76 -3.48 5.02
CA PRO A 1 -8.77 -2.70 4.26
C PRO A 1 -7.56 -3.55 3.92
N THR A 2 -6.93 -3.35 2.74
CA THR A 2 -5.79 -4.17 2.30
C THR A 2 -4.46 -3.63 2.76
N MET A 3 -4.23 -2.35 2.60
CA MET A 3 -2.98 -1.69 2.94
C MET A 3 -3.28 -0.39 3.66
N ILE A 4 -3.02 -0.35 4.95
CA ILE A 4 -3.17 0.86 5.76
C ILE A 4 -1.81 1.55 5.81
N PHE A 5 -1.79 2.88 5.66
CA PHE A 5 -0.59 3.71 5.70
C PHE A 5 -0.88 5.04 6.42
N GLY A 6 0.13 5.87 6.63
CA GLY A 6 -0.02 7.24 7.12
C GLY A 6 0.68 7.53 8.43
N ASP A 7 1.49 6.59 8.92
CA ASP A 7 2.48 6.84 9.96
C ASP A 7 3.70 5.95 9.76
N LEU A 8 4.83 6.35 10.33
CA LEU A 8 6.11 5.63 10.17
C LEU A 8 6.16 4.27 10.90
N CYS A 9 5.16 3.96 11.69
CA CYS A 9 5.03 2.68 12.42
C CYS A 9 4.28 1.63 11.59
N ASP A 10 3.64 2.00 10.47
CA ASP A 10 3.06 1.04 9.56
C ASP A 10 4.14 0.09 9.00
N HIS A 11 3.76 -1.13 8.69
CA HIS A 11 4.65 -2.13 8.12
C HIS A 11 4.46 -2.33 6.62
N ASN A 12 3.87 -1.35 5.95
CA ASN A 12 3.52 -1.35 4.54
C ASN A 12 4.34 -0.29 3.78
N ILE A 13 3.78 0.91 3.61
CA ILE A 13 4.40 1.98 2.82
C ILE A 13 5.69 2.49 3.48
N SER A 14 5.76 2.58 4.79
CA SER A 14 6.98 2.97 5.51
C SER A 14 8.20 2.08 5.17
N LYS A 15 7.99 0.78 4.88
CA LYS A 15 9.07 -0.11 4.42
C LYS A 15 9.55 0.25 3.02
N PHE A 16 8.65 0.59 2.12
CA PHE A 16 9.03 1.06 0.79
C PHE A 16 9.83 2.36 0.89
N ILE A 17 9.38 3.33 1.69
CA ILE A 17 10.11 4.59 1.91
C ILE A 17 11.53 4.33 2.40
N ARG A 18 11.70 3.52 3.44
CA ARG A 18 13.03 3.15 3.99
C ARG A 18 13.89 2.40 2.98
N MET A 19 13.29 1.54 2.16
CA MET A 19 14.00 0.80 1.12
C MET A 19 14.48 1.75 0.02
N PHE A 20 13.63 2.67 -0.45
CA PHE A 20 13.98 3.68 -1.43
C PHE A 20 15.04 4.65 -0.94
N ASP A 21 15.02 4.99 0.34
CA ASP A 21 16.06 5.87 0.90
C ASP A 21 17.44 5.21 0.88
N LYS A 22 17.51 3.89 1.01
CA LYS A 22 18.77 3.12 1.11
C LYS A 22 19.27 2.55 -0.20
N LEU A 23 18.37 2.23 -1.13
CA LEU A 23 18.71 1.52 -2.36
C LEU A 23 18.63 2.43 -3.59
N PRO A 24 19.63 2.42 -4.49
CA PRO A 24 19.59 3.18 -5.73
C PRO A 24 18.72 2.54 -6.82
N ILE A 25 18.31 1.29 -6.62
CA ILE A 25 17.56 0.48 -7.58
C ILE A 25 16.37 -0.15 -6.88
N MET A 26 15.19 -0.12 -7.53
CA MET A 26 13.97 -0.75 -7.05
C MET A 26 13.63 -1.98 -7.89
N PRO A 27 13.64 -3.18 -7.30
CA PRO A 27 13.16 -4.37 -7.98
C PRO A 27 11.62 -4.35 -8.06
N GLU A 28 11.09 -4.67 -9.22
CA GLU A 28 9.66 -4.79 -9.48
C GLU A 28 9.35 -6.17 -10.06
N ILE A 29 8.15 -6.68 -9.78
CA ILE A 29 7.61 -7.86 -10.42
C ILE A 29 6.59 -7.43 -11.46
N ASP A 30 6.71 -7.95 -12.68
CA ASP A 30 5.83 -7.62 -13.82
C ASP A 30 5.61 -6.10 -13.98
N HIS A 31 6.70 -5.34 -13.96
CA HIS A 31 6.69 -3.88 -14.05
C HIS A 31 5.87 -3.18 -12.96
N GLY A 32 5.66 -3.84 -11.82
CA GLY A 32 4.88 -3.30 -10.72
C GLY A 32 3.41 -3.00 -11.10
N ALA A 33 2.86 -3.72 -12.07
CA ALA A 33 1.53 -3.46 -12.64
C ALA A 33 0.37 -3.83 -11.71
N GLY A 34 0.61 -4.66 -10.67
CA GLY A 34 -0.42 -5.09 -9.73
C GLY A 34 -1.11 -3.91 -9.05
N PRO A 35 -2.45 -3.78 -9.17
CA PRO A 35 -3.19 -2.69 -8.53
C PRO A 35 -3.32 -2.94 -7.02
N ILE A 36 -3.07 -1.90 -6.26
CA ILE A 36 -3.32 -1.83 -4.82
C ILE A 36 -4.16 -0.59 -4.53
N GLN A 37 -4.94 -0.60 -3.47
CA GLN A 37 -5.74 0.57 -3.07
C GLN A 37 -5.46 0.91 -1.60
N PRO A 38 -4.35 1.63 -1.32
CA PRO A 38 -3.98 1.99 0.03
C PRO A 38 -4.97 2.96 0.65
N VAL A 39 -5.28 2.78 1.93
CA VAL A 39 -6.12 3.69 2.71
C VAL A 39 -5.29 4.36 3.81
N ASN A 40 -5.47 5.67 3.99
CA ASN A 40 -4.81 6.38 5.07
C ASN A 40 -5.45 5.99 6.41
N ALA A 41 -4.64 5.78 7.45
CA ALA A 41 -5.11 5.43 8.79
C ALA A 41 -6.05 6.50 9.38
N ARG A 42 -5.83 7.77 9.04
CA ARG A 42 -6.70 8.89 9.48
C ARG A 42 -8.08 8.80 8.85
N ASP A 43 -8.16 8.49 7.55
CA ASP A 43 -9.44 8.32 6.85
C ASP A 43 -10.21 7.14 7.43
N LEU A 44 -9.50 6.05 7.73
CA LEU A 44 -10.11 4.90 8.35
C LEU A 44 -10.61 5.21 9.76
N GLY A 45 -9.85 5.98 10.54
CA GLY A 45 -10.28 6.48 11.86
C GLY A 45 -11.55 7.35 11.77
N GLN A 46 -11.62 8.24 10.77
CA GLN A 46 -12.82 9.03 10.51
C GLN A 46 -14.00 8.16 10.07
N ALA A 47 -13.76 7.13 9.24
CA ALA A 47 -14.80 6.18 8.84
C ALA A 47 -15.39 5.47 10.06
N TYR A 48 -14.55 4.96 10.96
CA TYR A 48 -15.01 4.33 12.20
C TYR A 48 -15.80 5.29 13.08
N TYR A 49 -15.32 6.52 13.26
CA TYR A 49 -16.04 7.52 14.03
C TYR A 49 -17.41 7.82 13.45
N LYS A 50 -17.49 8.10 12.14
CA LYS A 50 -18.74 8.37 11.44
C LYS A 50 -19.71 7.19 11.54
N ALA A 51 -19.24 5.97 11.30
CA ALA A 51 -20.07 4.78 11.39
C ALA A 51 -20.58 4.55 12.82
N ALA A 52 -19.75 4.76 13.84
CA ALA A 52 -20.12 4.58 15.24
C ALA A 52 -21.11 5.65 15.75
N THR A 53 -21.07 6.85 15.20
CA THR A 53 -21.96 7.96 15.57
C THR A 53 -23.20 8.07 14.69
N HIS A 54 -23.30 7.28 13.63
CA HIS A 54 -24.48 7.22 12.79
C HIS A 54 -25.59 6.44 13.49
N GLY A 55 -26.78 7.02 13.60
CA GLY A 55 -27.86 6.47 14.42
C GLY A 55 -28.36 5.08 13.97
N SER A 56 -28.35 4.78 12.67
CA SER A 56 -28.69 3.47 12.11
C SER A 56 -28.05 3.31 10.74
N LEU A 57 -27.29 2.24 10.57
CA LEU A 57 -26.65 1.91 9.29
C LEU A 57 -27.46 0.82 8.58
N PRO A 58 -27.76 0.97 7.26
CA PRO A 58 -28.53 0.00 6.50
C PRO A 58 -27.78 -1.32 6.22
N GLN A 59 -26.45 -1.35 6.36
CA GLN A 59 -25.63 -2.53 6.12
C GLN A 59 -24.82 -2.91 7.36
N LEU A 60 -24.53 -4.22 7.52
CA LEU A 60 -23.69 -4.75 8.60
C LEU A 60 -22.19 -4.61 8.32
N GLU A 61 -21.81 -4.49 7.05
CA GLU A 61 -20.43 -4.42 6.61
C GLU A 61 -20.25 -3.32 5.57
N TYR A 62 -19.14 -2.60 5.69
CA TYR A 62 -18.75 -1.55 4.76
C TYR A 62 -17.30 -1.68 4.33
N ILE A 63 -17.06 -1.42 3.06
CA ILE A 63 -15.72 -1.38 2.49
C ILE A 63 -15.24 0.08 2.53
N CYS A 64 -14.19 0.35 3.34
CA CYS A 64 -13.52 1.64 3.44
C CYS A 64 -12.12 1.52 2.83
N TRP A 65 -11.99 1.88 1.57
CA TRP A 65 -10.75 1.85 0.80
C TRP A 65 -10.25 3.26 0.54
N GLY A 66 -8.99 3.39 0.09
CA GLY A 66 -8.46 4.69 -0.31
C GLY A 66 -9.13 5.25 -1.56
N GLU A 67 -8.74 6.46 -1.90
CA GLU A 67 -9.32 7.28 -2.99
C GLU A 67 -9.44 6.51 -4.32
N ARG A 68 -8.37 5.85 -4.72
CA ARG A 68 -8.26 5.14 -6.01
C ARG A 68 -7.27 3.99 -5.96
N PRO A 69 -7.38 3.03 -6.87
CA PRO A 69 -6.30 2.08 -7.08
C PRO A 69 -5.07 2.77 -7.67
N VAL A 70 -3.89 2.31 -7.25
CA VAL A 70 -2.58 2.71 -7.76
C VAL A 70 -1.77 1.46 -8.06
N THR A 71 -0.85 1.51 -9.00
CA THR A 71 0.09 0.40 -9.22
C THR A 71 1.25 0.47 -8.23
N VAL A 72 1.89 -0.66 -7.98
CA VAL A 72 3.12 -0.69 -7.17
C VAL A 72 4.20 0.18 -7.79
N HIS A 73 4.28 0.21 -9.12
CA HIS A 73 5.19 1.10 -9.85
C HIS A 73 4.90 2.58 -9.55
N GLU A 74 3.63 3.00 -9.65
CA GLU A 74 3.21 4.38 -9.35
C GLU A 74 3.54 4.76 -7.91
N LEU A 75 3.19 3.91 -6.94
CA LEU A 75 3.55 4.11 -5.53
C LEU A 75 5.05 4.36 -5.38
N CYS A 76 5.85 3.48 -5.96
CA CYS A 76 7.30 3.55 -5.89
C CYS A 76 7.87 4.80 -6.58
N ALA A 77 7.34 5.18 -7.73
CA ALA A 77 7.74 6.40 -8.45
C ALA A 77 7.43 7.67 -7.64
N LEU A 78 6.26 7.71 -6.99
CA LEU A 78 5.87 8.84 -6.13
C LEU A 78 6.77 8.93 -4.88
N ILE A 79 7.10 7.81 -4.24
CA ILE A 79 8.05 7.80 -3.12
C ILE A 79 9.40 8.38 -3.56
N GLY A 80 9.95 7.90 -4.68
CA GLY A 80 11.20 8.43 -5.22
C GLY A 80 11.14 9.93 -5.48
N LYS A 81 10.05 10.40 -6.10
CA LYS A 81 9.80 11.82 -6.35
C LYS A 81 9.79 12.65 -5.08
N TYR A 82 9.06 12.20 -4.04
CA TYR A 82 8.95 12.94 -2.78
C TYR A 82 10.24 12.89 -1.94
N LEU A 83 11.03 11.84 -2.05
CA LEU A 83 12.38 11.77 -1.47
C LEU A 83 13.42 12.61 -2.24
N GLY A 84 13.07 13.16 -3.41
CA GLY A 84 13.99 13.88 -4.28
C GLY A 84 15.06 12.99 -4.93
N LYS A 85 14.79 11.69 -5.07
CA LYS A 85 15.73 10.70 -5.59
C LYS A 85 15.33 10.22 -6.99
N LYS A 86 16.32 10.06 -7.87
CA LYS A 86 16.13 9.38 -9.15
C LYS A 86 16.08 7.88 -8.91
N THR A 87 14.91 7.30 -9.06
CA THR A 87 14.70 5.86 -8.91
C THR A 87 14.94 5.14 -10.23
N ARG A 88 15.74 4.06 -10.18
CA ARG A 88 15.88 3.12 -11.29
C ARG A 88 15.10 1.86 -10.98
N PHE A 89 14.21 1.49 -11.87
CA PHE A 89 13.40 0.27 -11.73
C PHE A 89 14.06 -0.87 -12.51
N VAL A 90 14.06 -2.05 -11.90
CA VAL A 90 14.48 -3.29 -12.55
C VAL A 90 13.34 -4.29 -12.44
N SER A 91 12.71 -4.59 -13.56
CA SER A 91 11.57 -5.50 -13.59
C SER A 91 11.99 -6.94 -13.80
N PHE A 92 11.35 -7.84 -13.06
CA PHE A 92 11.48 -9.28 -13.18
C PHE A 92 10.12 -9.89 -13.47
N PRO A 93 10.05 -10.95 -14.30
CA PRO A 93 8.78 -11.64 -14.54
C PRO A 93 8.28 -12.35 -13.26
N MET A 94 6.96 -12.48 -13.11
CA MET A 94 6.32 -13.12 -11.94
C MET A 94 6.89 -14.52 -11.65
N GLY A 95 7.12 -15.32 -12.70
CA GLY A 95 7.69 -16.64 -12.56
C GLY A 95 9.05 -16.65 -11.84
N PHE A 96 9.90 -15.66 -12.11
CA PHE A 96 11.19 -15.51 -11.44
C PHE A 96 11.00 -15.14 -9.96
N GLY A 97 10.07 -14.23 -9.66
CA GLY A 97 9.73 -13.85 -8.28
C GLY A 97 9.24 -15.03 -7.45
N VAL A 98 8.34 -15.84 -8.02
CA VAL A 98 7.81 -17.05 -7.37
C VAL A 98 8.92 -18.09 -7.19
N PHE A 99 9.80 -18.29 -8.19
CA PHE A 99 10.94 -19.18 -8.08
C PHE A 99 11.86 -18.77 -6.92
N LEU A 100 12.23 -17.51 -6.84
CA LEU A 100 13.07 -16.98 -5.78
C LEU A 100 12.42 -17.12 -4.39
N ALA A 101 11.11 -16.88 -4.28
CA ALA A 101 10.36 -17.08 -3.05
C ALA A 101 10.36 -18.56 -2.59
N LYS A 102 10.23 -19.51 -3.53
CA LYS A 102 10.34 -20.97 -3.26
C LYS A 102 11.73 -21.37 -2.78
N VAL A 103 12.77 -20.85 -3.43
CA VAL A 103 14.17 -21.08 -3.01
C VAL A 103 14.38 -20.55 -1.59
N LEU A 104 13.93 -19.33 -1.30
CA LEU A 104 14.05 -18.73 0.03
C LEU A 104 13.31 -19.54 1.08
N LYS A 105 12.10 -20.02 0.77
CA LYS A 105 11.33 -20.91 1.65
C LYS A 105 12.10 -22.21 1.96
N ALA A 106 12.71 -22.82 0.95
CA ALA A 106 13.50 -24.05 1.11
C ALA A 106 14.74 -23.80 1.98
N VAL A 107 15.52 -22.76 1.69
CA VAL A 107 16.75 -22.43 2.43
C VAL A 107 16.46 -22.02 3.88
N THR A 108 15.31 -21.41 4.15
CA THR A 108 14.90 -21.00 5.51
C THR A 108 14.08 -22.07 6.24
N PHE A 109 14.02 -23.31 5.72
CA PHE A 109 13.23 -24.41 6.29
C PHE A 109 11.76 -24.01 6.58
N GLY A 110 11.16 -23.23 5.67
CA GLY A 110 9.77 -22.78 5.79
C GLY A 110 9.55 -21.59 6.72
N LYS A 111 10.56 -21.09 7.43
CA LYS A 111 10.44 -19.92 8.32
C LYS A 111 10.04 -18.63 7.59
N LYS A 112 10.38 -18.51 6.30
CA LYS A 112 10.03 -17.35 5.46
C LYS A 112 9.31 -17.85 4.21
N ASP A 113 7.99 -17.76 4.25
CA ASP A 113 7.15 -18.08 3.09
C ASP A 113 6.61 -16.79 2.47
N TYR A 114 7.16 -16.44 1.31
CA TYR A 114 6.74 -15.28 0.53
C TYR A 114 6.00 -15.67 -0.75
N VAL A 115 5.78 -16.97 -1.01
CA VAL A 115 5.14 -17.44 -2.25
C VAL A 115 3.74 -16.84 -2.41
N GLU A 116 2.92 -16.90 -1.36
CA GLU A 116 1.59 -16.30 -1.37
C GLU A 116 1.63 -14.79 -1.57
N LYS A 117 2.58 -14.11 -0.94
CA LYS A 117 2.76 -12.66 -1.12
C LYS A 117 3.13 -12.29 -2.55
N MET A 118 3.97 -13.11 -3.21
CA MET A 118 4.30 -12.91 -4.62
C MET A 118 3.09 -13.10 -5.53
N LEU A 119 2.32 -14.17 -5.32
CA LEU A 119 1.11 -14.42 -6.10
C LEU A 119 0.07 -13.30 -5.94
N ARG A 120 -0.08 -12.78 -4.74
CA ARG A 120 -0.98 -11.67 -4.44
C ARG A 120 -0.63 -10.35 -5.15
N LEU A 121 0.60 -10.17 -5.62
CA LEU A 121 0.97 -8.97 -6.39
C LEU A 121 0.32 -8.93 -7.79
N GLY A 122 -0.15 -10.06 -8.29
CA GLY A 122 -0.88 -10.15 -9.56
C GLY A 122 -2.41 -10.07 -9.43
N GLU A 123 -2.96 -10.01 -8.21
CA GLU A 123 -4.40 -9.95 -7.97
C GLU A 123 -4.91 -8.51 -8.08
N ASP A 124 -6.05 -8.32 -8.76
CA ASP A 124 -6.77 -7.04 -8.72
C ASP A 124 -7.39 -6.85 -7.32
N ARG A 125 -7.01 -5.76 -6.67
CA ARG A 125 -7.45 -5.39 -5.33
C ARG A 125 -8.05 -3.98 -5.32
N SER A 126 -8.82 -3.68 -6.33
CA SER A 126 -9.62 -2.46 -6.43
C SER A 126 -11.05 -2.75 -6.00
N PHE A 127 -11.58 -1.93 -5.09
CA PHE A 127 -12.93 -2.08 -4.56
C PHE A 127 -13.60 -0.72 -4.41
N SER A 128 -14.93 -0.70 -4.57
CA SER A 128 -15.71 0.51 -4.39
C SER A 128 -16.00 0.77 -2.90
N HIS A 129 -15.91 2.03 -2.50
CA HIS A 129 -16.34 2.53 -1.19
C HIS A 129 -17.67 3.33 -1.26
N GLU A 130 -18.39 3.23 -2.37
CA GLU A 130 -19.62 3.99 -2.61
C GLU A 130 -20.69 3.78 -1.54
N ALA A 131 -20.86 2.56 -1.03
CA ALA A 131 -21.82 2.28 0.03
C ALA A 131 -21.47 3.06 1.31
N ALA A 132 -20.20 3.09 1.71
CA ALA A 132 -19.74 3.85 2.86
C ALA A 132 -19.89 5.37 2.65
N SER A 133 -19.63 5.83 1.42
CA SER A 133 -19.81 7.25 1.06
C SER A 133 -21.26 7.68 1.13
N ARG A 134 -22.16 6.88 0.59
CA ARG A 134 -23.61 7.15 0.57
C ARG A 134 -24.23 7.10 1.97
N ASP A 135 -23.90 6.08 2.76
CA ASP A 135 -24.62 5.76 3.99
C ASP A 135 -24.12 6.55 5.20
N PHE A 136 -22.85 6.87 5.30
CA PHE A 136 -22.30 7.69 6.40
C PHE A 136 -21.26 8.75 5.99
N GLY A 137 -21.22 9.09 4.70
CA GLY A 137 -20.41 10.20 4.21
C GLY A 137 -18.89 9.93 4.30
N TYR A 138 -18.45 8.68 4.04
CA TYR A 138 -17.04 8.37 3.94
C TYR A 138 -16.45 9.01 2.68
N VAL A 139 -15.39 9.80 2.86
CA VAL A 139 -14.62 10.41 1.77
C VAL A 139 -13.15 10.28 2.13
N PRO A 140 -12.39 9.41 1.45
CA PRO A 140 -10.96 9.30 1.67
C PRO A 140 -10.22 10.52 1.13
N ASP A 141 -9.16 10.92 1.82
CA ASP A 141 -8.22 11.96 1.37
C ASP A 141 -7.45 11.50 0.12
N SER A 142 -6.86 12.46 -0.59
CA SER A 142 -5.99 12.18 -1.73
C SER A 142 -4.81 11.29 -1.33
N PHE A 143 -4.65 10.18 -2.06
CA PHE A 143 -3.52 9.27 -1.88
C PHE A 143 -2.17 9.99 -2.00
N ASN A 144 -2.05 10.88 -2.99
CA ASN A 144 -0.81 11.61 -3.24
C ASN A 144 -0.44 12.51 -2.06
N GLU A 145 -1.41 13.20 -1.46
CA GLU A 145 -1.18 14.08 -0.32
C GLU A 145 -0.85 13.29 0.94
N GLY A 146 -1.56 12.20 1.19
CA GLY A 146 -1.27 11.30 2.30
C GLY A 146 0.13 10.71 2.23
N LEU A 147 0.53 10.21 1.04
CA LEU A 147 1.86 9.67 0.80
C LEU A 147 2.95 10.74 0.95
N LYS A 148 2.72 11.94 0.43
CA LYS A 148 3.66 13.06 0.56
C LYS A 148 3.91 13.40 2.03
N ARG A 149 2.85 13.49 2.84
CA ARG A 149 2.96 13.75 4.29
C ARG A 149 3.81 12.70 4.99
N GLU A 150 3.60 11.42 4.69
CA GLU A 150 4.37 10.32 5.31
C GLU A 150 5.85 10.36 4.92
N VAL A 151 6.16 10.64 3.65
CA VAL A 151 7.55 10.81 3.20
C VAL A 151 8.22 12.02 3.85
N GLU A 152 7.51 13.14 3.99
CA GLU A 152 8.02 14.34 4.68
C GLU A 152 8.29 14.07 6.17
N GLU A 153 7.41 13.32 6.83
CA GLU A 153 7.60 12.88 8.21
C GLU A 153 8.82 11.96 8.34
N TYR A 154 8.98 11.03 7.40
CA TYR A 154 10.18 10.19 7.35
C TYR A 154 11.46 11.03 7.20
N MET A 155 11.47 12.04 6.34
CA MET A 155 12.66 12.90 6.17
C MET A 155 12.99 13.70 7.43
N LYS A 156 12.00 14.03 8.25
CA LYS A 156 12.19 14.76 9.52
C LYS A 156 12.64 13.88 10.68
N HIS A 157 12.11 12.67 10.79
CA HIS A 157 12.21 11.86 11.99
C HIS A 157 12.67 10.41 11.76
N GLY A 158 12.69 9.94 10.53
CA GLY A 158 12.91 8.53 10.17
C GLY A 158 14.37 8.15 9.83
N LYS A 159 15.28 9.11 9.83
CA LYS A 159 16.72 8.89 9.55
C LYS A 159 17.50 8.52 10.79
#